data_913bc341bfd2d0c73cf80e20c3a42e73
#
_entry.id   913bc341bfd2d0c73cf80e20c3a42e73
#
_cell.length_a   1.000
_cell.length_b   1.000
_cell.length_c   1.000
_cell.angle_alpha   90.00
_cell.angle_beta   90.00
_cell.angle_gamma   90.00
#
_symmetry.space_group_name_H-M   'P 1'
#
loop_
_entity.id
_entity.type
_entity.pdbx_description
1 polymer ?
#
loop_
_entity_poly.entity_id
_entity_poly.type
_entity_poly.pdbx_seq_one_letter_code
_entity_poly.pdbx_strand_id
1 'polypeptide(L)'
;MDAMLIGREKEKQVLQNALYEEYSQFIAVYGRRRVGKTFLIRETFENRFDFQFTGAANLTSRKQLVRFRRALKEHGQKDTPELTNWGDAFSELKRFIMGLSEGKKVVFLDELPWMDAPRSGFLSELESFWNGWASARKDIVFVVCGSSTSWMVKKIIKNKGGLHNRLNHRISLNPFPLGLCEKLAQSRGLVLNRKQMLEAYMIFGGVPYYWSLLQKGTSITAEIDRLIFSPNGELHDEFEMLYASLFKKTEPYIRVIELLAKKKMGMTRQELLVAGKFEDNGAFSDILKDLEWCGFIRSYTMMGYRTKSDIFQLIDHYTLFYYEYIYGVRQGSNYWKSMLGTPKYNTWCGLAFERTCLWHVDQIKKKLGISGILTNEYAWRCLPDENIGRPGVQIDLLIDRSDGIIDVCEMKYSKDSYTITSDYSDELARKRNVFQTVTGTKKAIHSIMVTTYGLTRNEYWGDIQAEIQLDDLYEL
;
A
#
# COMPACT_ATOMS: atom_id res chain seq x y z
N MET A 1 10.72 20.01 -17.46
CA MET A 1 10.44 18.64 -17.91
C MET A 1 9.10 18.26 -17.33
N ASP A 2 8.11 18.05 -18.15
CA ASP A 2 6.81 17.57 -17.70
C ASP A 2 7.01 16.22 -17.04
N ALA A 3 6.50 16.07 -15.83
CA ALA A 3 6.65 14.86 -15.05
C ALA A 3 5.77 13.77 -15.69
N MET A 4 6.39 12.86 -16.42
CA MET A 4 5.70 11.79 -17.15
C MET A 4 4.99 10.85 -16.15
N LEU A 5 3.72 10.57 -16.37
CA LEU A 5 2.98 9.56 -15.62
C LEU A 5 3.50 8.16 -15.97
N ILE A 6 3.97 7.43 -14.96
CA ILE A 6 4.56 6.10 -15.12
C ILE A 6 3.71 5.06 -14.40
N GLY A 7 3.48 3.92 -15.07
CA GLY A 7 2.91 2.72 -14.50
C GLY A 7 1.48 2.86 -13.97
N ARG A 8 0.69 3.73 -14.55
CA ARG A 8 -0.73 3.95 -14.21
C ARG A 8 -1.59 3.96 -15.48
N GLU A 9 -1.17 3.23 -16.49
CA GLU A 9 -1.81 3.24 -17.79
C GLU A 9 -3.26 2.76 -17.72
N LYS A 10 -3.53 1.72 -16.92
CA LYS A 10 -4.88 1.17 -16.70
C LYS A 10 -5.78 2.18 -15.99
N GLU A 11 -5.28 2.77 -14.91
CA GLU A 11 -6.02 3.76 -14.13
C GLU A 11 -6.26 5.05 -14.94
N LYS A 12 -5.26 5.49 -15.70
CA LYS A 12 -5.38 6.61 -16.63
C LYS A 12 -6.45 6.34 -17.69
N GLN A 13 -6.45 5.14 -18.29
CA GLN A 13 -7.43 4.76 -19.30
C GLN A 13 -8.86 4.79 -18.74
N VAL A 14 -9.08 4.32 -17.52
CA VAL A 14 -10.40 4.38 -16.86
C VAL A 14 -10.87 5.83 -16.72
N LEU A 15 -9.98 6.73 -16.27
CA LEU A 15 -10.31 8.16 -16.14
C LEU A 15 -10.57 8.82 -17.49
N GLN A 16 -9.78 8.49 -18.53
CA GLN A 16 -9.98 9.02 -19.88
C GLN A 16 -11.27 8.51 -20.52
N ASN A 17 -11.58 7.22 -20.38
CA ASN A 17 -12.81 6.65 -20.92
C ASN A 17 -14.06 7.33 -20.34
N ALA A 18 -14.01 7.78 -19.10
CA ALA A 18 -15.12 8.50 -18.47
C ALA A 18 -15.55 9.77 -19.23
N LEU A 19 -14.67 10.36 -20.03
CA LEU A 19 -14.99 11.53 -20.87
C LEU A 19 -15.88 11.16 -22.08
N TYR A 20 -15.91 9.89 -22.47
CA TYR A 20 -16.61 9.40 -23.64
C TYR A 20 -17.88 8.61 -23.29
N GLU A 21 -18.11 8.33 -22.00
CA GLU A 21 -19.30 7.61 -21.54
C GLU A 21 -20.58 8.42 -21.79
N GLU A 22 -21.66 7.75 -22.12
CA GLU A 22 -22.96 8.40 -22.40
C GLU A 22 -23.65 8.98 -21.16
N TYR A 23 -23.24 8.54 -19.96
CA TYR A 23 -23.81 8.93 -18.66
C TYR A 23 -22.77 9.62 -17.80
N SER A 24 -23.25 10.38 -16.81
CA SER A 24 -22.37 10.96 -15.79
C SER A 24 -21.63 9.87 -15.03
N GLN A 25 -20.36 10.13 -14.75
CA GLN A 25 -19.45 9.18 -14.11
C GLN A 25 -19.07 9.66 -12.71
N PHE A 26 -19.19 8.78 -11.73
CA PHE A 26 -18.69 9.01 -10.38
C PHE A 26 -17.51 8.08 -10.11
N ILE A 27 -16.32 8.66 -9.94
CA ILE A 27 -15.06 7.93 -9.81
C ILE A 27 -14.41 8.26 -8.48
N ALA A 28 -14.08 7.22 -7.70
CA ALA A 28 -13.33 7.37 -6.47
C ALA A 28 -11.91 6.84 -6.65
N VAL A 29 -10.91 7.71 -6.41
CA VAL A 29 -9.48 7.36 -6.42
C VAL A 29 -8.98 7.38 -4.98
N TYR A 30 -8.47 6.26 -4.50
CA TYR A 30 -8.03 6.12 -3.12
C TYR A 30 -6.76 5.30 -3.00
N GLY A 31 -6.16 5.30 -1.85
CA GLY A 31 -4.89 4.64 -1.55
C GLY A 31 -4.09 5.48 -0.56
N ARG A 32 -3.01 4.91 -0.01
CA ARG A 32 -2.21 5.58 1.01
C ARG A 32 -1.67 6.94 0.54
N ARG A 33 -1.21 7.74 1.48
CA ARG A 33 -0.55 9.01 1.17
C ARG A 33 0.69 8.78 0.30
N ARG A 34 0.97 9.72 -0.63
CA ARG A 34 2.19 9.75 -1.47
C ARG A 34 2.30 8.71 -2.60
N VAL A 35 1.21 7.97 -2.90
CA VAL A 35 1.18 7.03 -4.04
C VAL A 35 0.82 7.68 -5.39
N GLY A 36 0.61 9.01 -5.42
CA GLY A 36 0.40 9.76 -6.67
C GLY A 36 -1.06 9.92 -7.12
N LYS A 37 -2.06 9.84 -6.20
CA LYS A 37 -3.49 10.00 -6.56
C LYS A 37 -3.79 11.30 -7.30
N THR A 38 -3.51 12.43 -6.67
CA THR A 38 -3.74 13.77 -7.24
C THR A 38 -2.92 13.98 -8.51
N PHE A 39 -1.69 13.44 -8.56
CA PHE A 39 -0.83 13.48 -9.74
C PHE A 39 -1.48 12.73 -10.91
N LEU A 40 -1.93 11.49 -10.72
CA LEU A 40 -2.64 10.71 -11.74
C LEU A 40 -3.84 11.49 -12.32
N ILE A 41 -4.68 12.05 -11.45
CA ILE A 41 -5.89 12.77 -11.88
C ILE A 41 -5.51 14.01 -12.69
N ARG A 42 -4.56 14.80 -12.20
CA ARG A 42 -4.10 16.02 -12.87
C ARG A 42 -3.45 15.74 -14.23
N GLU A 43 -2.57 14.78 -14.31
CA GLU A 43 -1.93 14.38 -15.56
C GLU A 43 -2.93 13.79 -16.57
N THR A 44 -3.94 13.06 -16.11
CA THR A 44 -4.97 12.50 -16.98
C THR A 44 -5.83 13.57 -17.63
N PHE A 45 -6.22 14.57 -16.88
CA PHE A 45 -7.07 15.68 -17.35
C PHE A 45 -6.27 16.92 -17.74
N GLU A 46 -4.95 16.84 -17.85
CA GLU A 46 -4.05 17.95 -18.23
C GLU A 46 -4.26 19.21 -17.36
N ASN A 47 -4.55 19.04 -16.07
CA ASN A 47 -4.98 20.10 -15.15
C ASN A 47 -6.20 20.92 -15.62
N ARG A 48 -6.98 20.42 -16.56
CA ARG A 48 -8.18 21.07 -17.06
C ARG A 48 -9.41 20.53 -16.33
N PHE A 49 -9.83 21.27 -15.32
CA PHE A 49 -11.04 20.98 -14.55
C PHE A 49 -12.01 22.13 -14.67
N ASP A 50 -13.28 21.83 -14.95
CA ASP A 50 -14.33 22.83 -14.92
C ASP A 50 -14.54 23.34 -13.49
N PHE A 51 -14.37 22.44 -12.50
CA PHE A 51 -14.29 22.83 -11.10
C PHE A 51 -13.35 21.89 -10.34
N GLN A 52 -12.47 22.48 -9.52
CA GLN A 52 -11.63 21.71 -8.58
C GLN A 52 -11.64 22.34 -7.20
N PHE A 53 -11.65 21.50 -6.17
CA PHE A 53 -11.53 21.93 -4.80
C PHE A 53 -10.74 20.91 -3.97
N THR A 54 -9.83 21.37 -3.13
CA THR A 54 -9.06 20.53 -2.22
C THR A 54 -9.44 20.83 -0.78
N GLY A 55 -9.93 19.81 -0.06
CA GLY A 55 -10.19 19.88 1.37
C GLY A 55 -8.90 20.16 2.15
N ALA A 56 -8.98 21.01 3.15
CA ALA A 56 -7.83 21.37 3.97
C ALA A 56 -7.88 20.69 5.34
N ALA A 57 -6.74 20.14 5.76
CA ALA A 57 -6.60 19.46 7.04
C ALA A 57 -6.94 20.39 8.22
N ASN A 58 -7.55 19.81 9.25
CA ASN A 58 -7.81 20.46 10.54
C ASN A 58 -8.60 21.78 10.49
N LEU A 59 -9.40 21.98 9.45
CA LEU A 59 -10.29 23.14 9.36
C LEU A 59 -11.72 22.78 9.79
N THR A 60 -12.42 23.76 10.38
CA THR A 60 -13.84 23.68 10.66
C THR A 60 -14.64 23.72 9.35
N SER A 61 -15.88 23.19 9.35
CA SER A 61 -16.78 23.23 8.20
C SER A 61 -16.94 24.65 7.64
N ARG A 62 -17.12 25.67 8.51
CA ARG A 62 -17.22 27.07 8.11
C ARG A 62 -15.99 27.54 7.31
N LYS A 63 -14.79 27.19 7.76
CA LYS A 63 -13.55 27.57 7.03
C LYS A 63 -13.43 26.81 5.70
N GLN A 64 -13.88 25.56 5.62
CA GLN A 64 -13.95 24.81 4.37
C GLN A 64 -14.91 25.49 3.38
N LEU A 65 -16.09 25.90 3.83
CA LEU A 65 -17.10 26.58 3.02
C LEU A 65 -16.59 27.93 2.47
N VAL A 66 -15.88 28.71 3.29
CA VAL A 66 -15.24 29.96 2.81
C VAL A 66 -14.25 29.66 1.66
N ARG A 67 -13.47 28.59 1.79
CA ARG A 67 -12.52 28.17 0.73
C ARG A 67 -13.25 27.67 -0.50
N PHE A 68 -14.33 26.88 -0.32
CA PHE A 68 -15.14 26.38 -1.42
C PHE A 68 -15.80 27.53 -2.22
N ARG A 69 -16.33 28.53 -1.51
CA ARG A 69 -16.83 29.76 -2.14
C ARG A 69 -15.77 30.47 -2.96
N ARG A 70 -14.54 30.56 -2.44
CA ARG A 70 -13.40 31.15 -3.18
C ARG A 70 -13.11 30.35 -4.44
N ALA A 71 -13.07 29.02 -4.35
CA ALA A 71 -12.85 28.16 -5.51
C ALA A 71 -13.93 28.37 -6.59
N LEU A 72 -15.20 28.48 -6.23
CA LEU A 72 -16.28 28.80 -7.20
C LEU A 72 -16.01 30.14 -7.91
N LYS A 73 -15.58 31.17 -7.17
CA LYS A 73 -15.23 32.47 -7.76
C LYS A 73 -14.02 32.43 -8.68
N GLU A 74 -13.01 31.66 -8.32
CA GLU A 74 -11.79 31.45 -9.13
C GLU A 74 -12.11 30.72 -10.45
N HIS A 75 -13.11 29.83 -10.46
CA HIS A 75 -13.60 29.16 -11.66
C HIS A 75 -14.64 29.98 -12.47
N GLY A 76 -14.94 31.21 -12.04
CA GLY A 76 -15.76 32.14 -12.84
C GLY A 76 -17.14 32.47 -12.28
N GLN A 77 -17.59 31.84 -11.17
CA GLN A 77 -18.86 32.17 -10.51
C GLN A 77 -18.71 33.41 -9.62
N LYS A 78 -18.68 34.59 -10.22
CA LYS A 78 -18.39 35.85 -9.50
C LYS A 78 -19.42 36.14 -8.39
N ASP A 79 -20.71 35.90 -8.64
CA ASP A 79 -21.83 36.22 -7.74
C ASP A 79 -22.19 35.04 -6.83
N THR A 80 -21.18 34.49 -6.13
CA THR A 80 -21.41 33.41 -5.16
C THR A 80 -21.77 33.99 -3.80
N PRO A 81 -22.96 33.73 -3.24
CA PRO A 81 -23.36 34.19 -1.92
C PRO A 81 -22.49 33.59 -0.80
N GLU A 82 -22.70 34.03 0.44
CA GLU A 82 -22.09 33.37 1.58
C GLU A 82 -22.66 31.94 1.72
N LEU A 83 -21.76 30.96 1.90
CA LEU A 83 -22.13 29.57 2.09
C LEU A 83 -22.20 29.25 3.57
N THR A 84 -23.35 28.82 4.07
CA THR A 84 -23.56 28.53 5.49
C THR A 84 -23.45 27.05 5.82
N ASN A 85 -23.72 26.20 4.85
CA ASN A 85 -23.69 24.74 4.93
C ASN A 85 -23.30 24.11 3.59
N TRP A 86 -23.11 22.80 3.57
CA TRP A 86 -22.75 22.07 2.36
C TRP A 86 -23.88 21.97 1.33
N GLY A 87 -25.15 22.09 1.76
CA GLY A 87 -26.28 22.19 0.84
C GLY A 87 -26.20 23.45 -0.02
N ASP A 88 -25.92 24.60 0.59
CA ASP A 88 -25.64 25.85 -0.15
C ASP A 88 -24.46 25.65 -1.12
N ALA A 89 -23.37 25.02 -0.66
CA ALA A 89 -22.17 24.81 -1.47
C ALA A 89 -22.45 23.95 -2.71
N PHE A 90 -23.16 22.84 -2.57
CA PHE A 90 -23.52 21.98 -3.69
C PHE A 90 -24.60 22.61 -4.59
N SER A 91 -25.50 23.41 -4.04
CA SER A 91 -26.49 24.18 -4.83
C SER A 91 -25.77 25.21 -5.73
N GLU A 92 -24.78 25.93 -5.20
CA GLU A 92 -23.97 26.86 -5.97
C GLU A 92 -23.08 26.16 -7.00
N LEU A 93 -22.50 24.99 -6.67
CA LEU A 93 -21.77 24.18 -7.63
C LEU A 93 -22.67 23.70 -8.77
N LYS A 94 -23.89 23.28 -8.46
CA LYS A 94 -24.91 22.92 -9.46
C LYS A 94 -25.22 24.10 -10.38
N ARG A 95 -25.48 25.30 -9.82
CA ARG A 95 -25.74 26.53 -10.58
C ARG A 95 -24.55 26.87 -11.49
N PHE A 96 -23.34 26.77 -10.99
CA PHE A 96 -22.12 26.98 -11.75
C PHE A 96 -22.02 26.03 -12.95
N ILE A 97 -22.16 24.71 -12.72
CA ILE A 97 -22.08 23.68 -13.78
C ILE A 97 -23.15 23.88 -14.85
N MET A 98 -24.36 24.29 -14.45
CA MET A 98 -25.45 24.57 -15.39
C MET A 98 -25.19 25.80 -16.29
N GLY A 99 -24.34 26.72 -15.85
CA GLY A 99 -23.94 27.89 -16.63
C GLY A 99 -22.78 27.64 -17.59
N LEU A 100 -22.15 26.47 -17.56
CA LEU A 100 -21.03 26.12 -18.44
C LEU A 100 -21.55 25.74 -19.85
N SER A 101 -20.67 25.91 -20.85
CA SER A 101 -20.93 25.53 -22.24
C SER A 101 -21.20 24.02 -22.38
N GLU A 102 -21.70 23.58 -23.53
CA GLU A 102 -21.90 22.16 -23.83
C GLU A 102 -20.60 21.36 -23.74
N GLY A 103 -20.70 20.03 -23.53
CA GLY A 103 -19.60 19.09 -23.41
C GLY A 103 -19.47 18.48 -22.01
N LYS A 104 -18.54 17.55 -21.85
CA LYS A 104 -18.25 16.92 -20.53
C LYS A 104 -17.65 17.94 -19.58
N LYS A 105 -18.08 17.90 -18.33
CA LYS A 105 -17.61 18.74 -17.23
C LYS A 105 -16.87 17.88 -16.23
N VAL A 106 -15.62 18.16 -16.02
CA VAL A 106 -14.78 17.45 -15.05
C VAL A 106 -14.79 18.21 -13.73
N VAL A 107 -15.40 17.61 -12.72
CA VAL A 107 -15.47 18.13 -11.34
C VAL A 107 -14.56 17.29 -10.47
N PHE A 108 -13.54 17.89 -9.88
CA PHE A 108 -12.57 17.20 -9.04
C PHE A 108 -12.58 17.70 -7.60
N LEU A 109 -12.94 16.82 -6.66
CA LEU A 109 -12.83 17.07 -5.22
C LEU A 109 -11.67 16.25 -4.65
N ASP A 110 -10.61 16.94 -4.29
CA ASP A 110 -9.40 16.34 -3.72
C ASP A 110 -9.44 16.39 -2.19
N GLU A 111 -8.83 15.40 -1.55
CA GLU A 111 -8.77 15.23 -0.10
C GLU A 111 -10.17 15.32 0.57
N LEU A 112 -11.11 14.59 0.00
CA LEU A 112 -12.52 14.52 0.42
C LEU A 112 -12.71 14.29 1.95
N PRO A 113 -11.90 13.45 2.62
CA PRO A 113 -12.04 13.20 4.06
C PRO A 113 -11.95 14.47 4.94
N TRP A 114 -11.24 15.50 4.48
CA TRP A 114 -11.11 16.76 5.22
C TRP A 114 -12.34 17.67 5.12
N MET A 115 -13.22 17.41 4.16
CA MET A 115 -14.50 18.15 4.01
C MET A 115 -15.54 17.64 5.00
N ASP A 116 -15.44 16.35 5.41
CA ASP A 116 -16.36 15.71 6.33
C ASP A 116 -16.00 15.96 7.80
N ALA A 117 -16.12 17.21 8.23
CA ALA A 117 -15.99 17.54 9.64
C ALA A 117 -17.18 16.96 10.45
N PRO A 118 -17.00 16.67 11.75
CA PRO A 118 -18.09 16.17 12.59
C PRO A 118 -19.33 17.08 12.51
N ARG A 119 -20.49 16.48 12.27
CA ARG A 119 -21.79 17.17 12.15
C ARG A 119 -21.87 18.19 11.01
N SER A 120 -21.02 18.12 10.01
CA SER A 120 -21.03 19.04 8.87
C SER A 120 -22.17 18.79 7.89
N GLY A 121 -22.76 17.60 7.86
CA GLY A 121 -23.73 17.18 6.85
C GLY A 121 -23.13 16.93 5.46
N PHE A 122 -21.81 17.02 5.31
CA PHE A 122 -21.13 16.94 4.01
C PHE A 122 -21.51 15.71 3.19
N LEU A 123 -21.49 14.52 3.79
CA LEU A 123 -21.83 13.28 3.08
C LEU A 123 -23.28 13.26 2.60
N SER A 124 -24.23 13.69 3.44
CA SER A 124 -25.65 13.73 3.07
C SER A 124 -25.89 14.69 1.90
N GLU A 125 -25.22 15.83 1.88
CA GLU A 125 -25.33 16.80 0.81
C GLU A 125 -24.63 16.34 -0.47
N LEU A 126 -23.49 15.64 -0.37
CA LEU A 126 -22.84 14.97 -1.49
C LEU A 126 -23.75 13.88 -2.10
N GLU A 127 -24.39 13.08 -1.25
CA GLU A 127 -25.38 12.08 -1.67
C GLU A 127 -26.56 12.72 -2.40
N SER A 128 -27.11 13.80 -1.85
CA SER A 128 -28.20 14.57 -2.45
C SER A 128 -27.80 15.18 -3.80
N PHE A 129 -26.62 15.79 -3.88
CA PHE A 129 -26.10 16.34 -5.12
C PHE A 129 -25.96 15.27 -6.21
N TRP A 130 -25.36 14.14 -5.89
CA TRP A 130 -25.18 13.07 -6.87
C TRP A 130 -26.48 12.41 -7.26
N ASN A 131 -27.25 11.89 -6.30
CA ASN A 131 -28.47 11.11 -6.56
C ASN A 131 -29.62 11.97 -7.09
N GLY A 132 -29.75 13.19 -6.56
CA GLY A 132 -30.86 14.08 -6.90
C GLY A 132 -30.65 14.85 -8.22
N TRP A 133 -29.41 14.94 -8.70
CA TRP A 133 -29.15 15.78 -9.87
C TRP A 133 -28.05 15.26 -10.79
N ALA A 134 -26.80 15.06 -10.30
CA ALA A 134 -25.66 14.80 -11.16
C ALA A 134 -25.77 13.47 -11.91
N SER A 135 -26.31 12.43 -11.28
CA SER A 135 -26.49 11.10 -11.89
C SER A 135 -27.50 11.08 -13.03
N ALA A 136 -28.47 11.99 -13.03
CA ALA A 136 -29.47 12.11 -14.10
C ALA A 136 -28.94 12.85 -15.33
N ARG A 137 -27.79 13.50 -15.22
CA ARG A 137 -27.13 14.17 -16.34
C ARG A 137 -26.30 13.17 -17.16
N LYS A 138 -25.81 13.63 -18.33
CA LYS A 138 -24.98 12.85 -19.22
C LYS A 138 -23.55 13.41 -19.34
N ASP A 139 -23.29 14.54 -18.75
CA ASP A 139 -22.14 15.39 -19.04
C ASP A 139 -21.20 15.61 -17.86
N ILE A 140 -21.39 14.95 -16.72
CA ILE A 140 -20.55 15.14 -15.54
C ILE A 140 -19.57 13.98 -15.36
N VAL A 141 -18.29 14.28 -15.24
CA VAL A 141 -17.24 13.38 -14.73
C VAL A 141 -16.85 13.86 -13.35
N PHE A 142 -17.42 13.24 -12.33
CA PHE A 142 -17.22 13.60 -10.94
C PHE A 142 -16.14 12.70 -10.31
N VAL A 143 -14.96 13.27 -10.09
CA VAL A 143 -13.80 12.55 -9.54
C VAL A 143 -13.57 12.99 -8.11
N VAL A 144 -13.53 12.04 -7.20
CA VAL A 144 -13.18 12.30 -5.80
C VAL A 144 -11.95 11.53 -5.39
N CYS A 145 -11.08 12.16 -4.59
CA CYS A 145 -9.97 11.42 -4.05
C CYS A 145 -9.71 11.73 -2.57
N GLY A 146 -8.95 10.85 -1.91
CA GLY A 146 -8.57 11.06 -0.52
C GLY A 146 -7.43 10.14 -0.09
N SER A 147 -6.56 10.67 0.77
CA SER A 147 -5.42 9.93 1.33
C SER A 147 -5.82 9.09 2.55
N SER A 148 -6.87 9.45 3.29
CA SER A 148 -7.42 8.59 4.34
C SER A 148 -8.19 7.43 3.71
N THR A 149 -7.47 6.36 3.37
CA THR A 149 -8.01 5.17 2.70
C THR A 149 -9.16 4.56 3.48
N SER A 150 -9.05 4.47 4.79
CA SER A 150 -10.10 3.90 5.64
C SER A 150 -11.40 4.71 5.58
N TRP A 151 -11.32 6.05 5.59
CA TRP A 151 -12.48 6.91 5.42
C TRP A 151 -13.11 6.72 4.04
N MET A 152 -12.30 6.74 2.98
CA MET A 152 -12.78 6.51 1.60
C MET A 152 -13.49 5.18 1.47
N VAL A 153 -12.90 4.11 2.02
CA VAL A 153 -13.51 2.77 1.98
C VAL A 153 -14.81 2.73 2.78
N LYS A 154 -14.83 3.23 4.02
CA LYS A 154 -16.01 3.17 4.88
C LYS A 154 -17.15 4.06 4.41
N LYS A 155 -16.84 5.29 3.96
CA LYS A 155 -17.82 6.34 3.70
C LYS A 155 -18.23 6.47 2.24
N ILE A 156 -17.36 6.11 1.31
CA ILE A 156 -17.61 6.24 -0.13
C ILE A 156 -17.81 4.87 -0.78
N ILE A 157 -16.83 3.95 -0.64
CA ILE A 157 -16.80 2.71 -1.43
C ILE A 157 -17.74 1.64 -0.88
N LYS A 158 -17.71 1.41 0.45
CA LYS A 158 -18.57 0.46 1.17
C LYS A 158 -19.72 1.17 1.89
N ASN A 159 -20.11 2.35 1.41
CA ASN A 159 -21.26 3.08 1.94
C ASN A 159 -22.49 2.20 1.88
N LYS A 160 -23.26 2.18 2.97
CA LYS A 160 -24.53 1.44 3.06
C LYS A 160 -25.74 2.37 2.92
N GLY A 161 -25.52 3.67 2.75
CA GLY A 161 -26.51 4.72 2.57
C GLY A 161 -26.73 5.08 1.10
N GLY A 162 -26.97 6.35 0.83
CA GLY A 162 -27.34 6.86 -0.49
C GLY A 162 -26.27 6.75 -1.58
N LEU A 163 -25.00 6.57 -1.21
CA LEU A 163 -23.91 6.30 -2.19
C LEU A 163 -23.70 4.81 -2.49
N HIS A 164 -24.52 3.92 -1.91
CA HIS A 164 -24.40 2.49 -2.16
C HIS A 164 -24.58 2.19 -3.67
N ASN A 165 -23.56 1.51 -4.25
CA ASN A 165 -23.52 1.17 -5.68
C ASN A 165 -23.68 2.36 -6.65
N ARG A 166 -23.30 3.57 -6.23
CA ARG A 166 -23.35 4.78 -7.06
C ARG A 166 -22.03 5.13 -7.74
N LEU A 167 -20.94 4.51 -7.31
CA LEU A 167 -19.64 4.66 -7.97
C LEU A 167 -19.60 3.83 -9.25
N ASN A 168 -19.30 4.48 -10.38
CA ASN A 168 -19.04 3.81 -11.64
C ASN A 168 -17.65 3.15 -11.61
N HIS A 169 -16.65 3.85 -11.07
CA HIS A 169 -15.29 3.32 -10.99
C HIS A 169 -14.67 3.54 -9.60
N ARG A 170 -13.88 2.53 -9.18
CA ARG A 170 -13.14 2.52 -7.92
C ARG A 170 -11.69 2.24 -8.25
N ILE A 171 -10.84 3.23 -8.13
CA ILE A 171 -9.42 3.15 -8.46
C ILE A 171 -8.61 3.12 -7.16
N SER A 172 -8.06 1.95 -6.85
CA SER A 172 -7.16 1.77 -5.70
C SER A 172 -5.72 1.90 -6.14
N LEU A 173 -5.00 2.91 -5.67
CA LEU A 173 -3.59 3.07 -5.98
C LEU A 173 -2.72 2.44 -4.90
N ASN A 174 -2.05 1.36 -5.27
CA ASN A 174 -1.04 0.71 -4.45
C ASN A 174 0.36 1.30 -4.70
N PRO A 175 1.32 1.11 -3.78
CA PRO A 175 2.73 1.33 -4.05
C PRO A 175 3.19 0.62 -5.32
N PHE A 176 4.23 1.13 -5.96
CA PHE A 176 4.79 0.54 -7.17
C PHE A 176 5.54 -0.76 -6.88
N PRO A 177 5.45 -1.79 -7.73
CA PRO A 177 6.39 -2.90 -7.72
C PRO A 177 7.78 -2.44 -8.20
N LEU A 178 8.80 -3.27 -8.00
CA LEU A 178 10.20 -2.98 -8.37
C LEU A 178 10.35 -2.51 -9.82
N GLY A 179 9.70 -3.17 -10.77
CA GLY A 179 9.80 -2.79 -12.18
C GLY A 179 9.24 -1.40 -12.49
N LEU A 180 8.20 -0.93 -11.78
CA LEU A 180 7.72 0.45 -11.92
C LEU A 180 8.62 1.45 -11.21
N CYS A 181 9.24 1.08 -10.08
CA CYS A 181 10.27 1.91 -9.44
C CYS A 181 11.50 2.07 -10.36
N GLU A 182 11.91 0.99 -11.07
CA GLU A 182 12.98 1.06 -12.07
C GLU A 182 12.64 2.03 -13.19
N LYS A 183 11.45 1.95 -13.78
CA LYS A 183 10.98 2.90 -14.80
C LYS A 183 10.95 4.34 -14.28
N LEU A 184 10.48 4.56 -13.05
CA LEU A 184 10.46 5.87 -12.44
C LEU A 184 11.88 6.41 -12.22
N ALA A 185 12.82 5.60 -11.73
CA ALA A 185 14.22 5.98 -11.57
C ALA A 185 14.87 6.35 -12.92
N GLN A 186 14.66 5.53 -13.94
CA GLN A 186 15.17 5.78 -15.29
C GLN A 186 14.61 7.07 -15.89
N SER A 187 13.30 7.32 -15.78
CA SER A 187 12.68 8.56 -16.29
C SER A 187 13.25 9.82 -15.64
N ARG A 188 13.72 9.70 -14.41
CA ARG A 188 14.38 10.77 -13.68
C ARG A 188 15.90 10.84 -13.96
N GLY A 189 16.43 9.92 -14.79
CA GLY A 189 17.84 9.83 -15.13
C GLY A 189 18.71 9.37 -13.94
N LEU A 190 18.15 8.60 -13.02
CA LEU A 190 18.92 7.91 -11.98
C LEU A 190 19.54 6.64 -12.59
N VAL A 191 20.86 6.49 -12.43
CA VAL A 191 21.60 5.31 -12.93
C VAL A 191 21.87 4.41 -11.73
N LEU A 192 20.98 3.44 -11.52
CA LEU A 192 21.05 2.48 -10.43
C LEU A 192 21.01 1.07 -10.99
N ASN A 193 21.88 0.18 -10.49
CA ASN A 193 21.74 -1.24 -10.78
C ASN A 193 20.62 -1.86 -9.91
N ARG A 194 20.17 -3.07 -10.26
CA ARG A 194 19.03 -3.73 -9.58
C ARG A 194 19.29 -4.01 -8.11
N LYS A 195 20.54 -4.22 -7.69
CA LYS A 195 20.88 -4.34 -6.28
C LYS A 195 20.64 -3.03 -5.53
N GLN A 196 21.11 -1.91 -6.08
CA GLN A 196 20.87 -0.58 -5.49
C GLN A 196 19.38 -0.22 -5.48
N MET A 197 18.67 -0.63 -6.52
CA MET A 197 17.20 -0.50 -6.58
C MET A 197 16.54 -1.31 -5.46
N LEU A 198 16.96 -2.56 -5.23
CA LEU A 198 16.45 -3.38 -4.15
C LEU A 198 16.78 -2.77 -2.78
N GLU A 199 18.00 -2.29 -2.57
CA GLU A 199 18.40 -1.62 -1.32
C GLU A 199 17.50 -0.41 -1.01
N ALA A 200 17.22 0.43 -2.02
CA ALA A 200 16.29 1.54 -1.90
C ALA A 200 14.85 1.05 -1.63
N TYR A 201 14.39 0.02 -2.34
CA TYR A 201 13.05 -0.53 -2.20
C TYR A 201 12.81 -1.13 -0.80
N MET A 202 13.79 -1.81 -0.24
CA MET A 202 13.73 -2.38 1.11
C MET A 202 13.54 -1.31 2.20
N ILE A 203 13.81 -0.03 1.90
CA ILE A 203 13.64 1.10 2.82
C ILE A 203 12.41 1.94 2.46
N PHE A 204 12.28 2.35 1.21
CA PHE A 204 11.24 3.26 0.75
C PHE A 204 9.96 2.53 0.30
N GLY A 205 10.03 1.22 0.08
CA GLY A 205 8.99 0.49 -0.63
C GLY A 205 8.75 1.06 -2.01
N GLY A 206 7.59 0.80 -2.57
CA GLY A 206 7.17 1.33 -3.87
C GLY A 206 6.46 2.68 -3.81
N VAL A 207 6.72 3.54 -2.84
CA VAL A 207 6.04 4.83 -2.70
C VAL A 207 6.65 5.87 -3.64
N PRO A 208 5.96 6.29 -4.75
CA PRO A 208 6.58 7.12 -5.79
C PRO A 208 7.19 8.41 -5.29
N TYR A 209 6.59 9.02 -4.27
CA TYR A 209 7.12 10.26 -3.68
C TYR A 209 8.52 10.08 -3.12
N TYR A 210 8.82 8.98 -2.40
CA TYR A 210 10.16 8.77 -1.85
C TYR A 210 11.20 8.59 -2.96
N TRP A 211 10.87 7.88 -4.02
CA TRP A 211 11.70 7.76 -5.21
C TRP A 211 11.92 9.09 -5.92
N SER A 212 10.94 9.98 -5.86
CA SER A 212 11.05 11.32 -6.45
C SER A 212 12.03 12.25 -5.74
N LEU A 213 12.42 11.95 -4.51
CA LEU A 213 13.38 12.72 -3.72
C LEU A 213 14.84 12.38 -4.02
N LEU A 214 15.10 11.22 -4.66
CA LEU A 214 16.46 10.77 -4.99
C LEU A 214 17.12 11.71 -6.00
N GLN A 215 18.40 11.99 -5.79
CA GLN A 215 19.19 12.89 -6.63
C GLN A 215 20.11 12.11 -7.57
N LYS A 216 20.39 12.70 -8.75
CA LYS A 216 21.35 12.14 -9.71
C LYS A 216 22.78 12.27 -9.21
N GLY A 217 23.61 11.29 -9.53
CA GLY A 217 25.04 11.34 -9.27
C GLY A 217 25.43 11.05 -7.82
N THR A 218 24.46 10.65 -6.98
CA THR A 218 24.70 10.26 -5.58
C THR A 218 24.46 8.76 -5.41
N SER A 219 25.12 8.15 -4.41
CA SER A 219 24.86 6.75 -4.05
C SER A 219 23.57 6.63 -3.23
N ILE A 220 22.88 5.49 -3.32
CA ILE A 220 21.70 5.21 -2.49
C ILE A 220 22.01 5.36 -1.00
N THR A 221 23.17 4.92 -0.57
CA THR A 221 23.63 5.07 0.83
C THR A 221 23.66 6.55 1.25
N ALA A 222 24.24 7.41 0.43
CA ALA A 222 24.30 8.84 0.71
C ALA A 222 22.91 9.50 0.68
N GLU A 223 22.04 9.07 -0.23
CA GLU A 223 20.67 9.55 -0.30
C GLU A 223 19.84 9.16 0.95
N ILE A 224 20.04 7.95 1.47
CA ILE A 224 19.38 7.52 2.71
C ILE A 224 19.84 8.37 3.89
N ASP A 225 21.16 8.59 4.03
CA ASP A 225 21.71 9.48 5.07
C ASP A 225 21.15 10.91 4.93
N ARG A 226 21.10 11.44 3.70
CA ARG A 226 20.56 12.78 3.43
C ARG A 226 19.07 12.91 3.74
N LEU A 227 18.26 11.95 3.25
CA LEU A 227 16.80 12.04 3.33
C LEU A 227 16.25 11.73 4.73
N ILE A 228 16.88 10.80 5.44
CA ILE A 228 16.31 10.23 6.67
C ILE A 228 17.12 10.68 7.90
N PHE A 229 18.46 10.59 7.85
CA PHE A 229 19.30 10.78 9.03
C PHE A 229 19.85 12.22 9.18
N SER A 230 19.74 13.03 8.14
CA SER A 230 20.02 14.47 8.26
C SER A 230 18.88 15.18 9.03
N PRO A 231 19.19 16.12 9.94
CA PRO A 231 18.15 16.89 10.67
C PRO A 231 17.19 17.65 9.76
N ASN A 232 17.60 18.00 8.55
CA ASN A 232 16.80 18.69 7.55
C ASN A 232 16.38 17.75 6.41
N GLY A 233 16.47 16.44 6.60
CA GLY A 233 16.07 15.45 5.60
C GLY A 233 14.56 15.43 5.38
N GLU A 234 14.13 15.34 4.14
CA GLU A 234 12.71 15.39 3.75
C GLU A 234 11.88 14.24 4.34
N LEU A 235 12.52 13.18 4.81
CA LEU A 235 11.90 12.02 5.43
C LEU A 235 12.28 11.86 6.91
N HIS A 236 12.91 12.87 7.52
CA HIS A 236 13.33 12.83 8.93
C HIS A 236 12.13 12.61 9.86
N ASP A 237 11.07 13.40 9.72
CA ASP A 237 9.84 13.35 10.52
C ASP A 237 8.70 12.63 9.80
N GLU A 238 9.03 11.82 8.78
CA GLU A 238 8.00 11.21 7.91
C GLU A 238 7.05 10.31 8.65
N PHE A 239 7.55 9.54 9.64
CA PHE A 239 6.73 8.59 10.38
C PHE A 239 5.58 9.29 11.11
N GLU A 240 5.89 10.33 11.89
CA GLU A 240 4.92 11.11 12.65
C GLU A 240 3.92 11.80 11.72
N MET A 241 4.42 12.41 10.65
CA MET A 241 3.59 13.12 9.67
C MET A 241 2.67 12.16 8.90
N LEU A 242 3.14 10.95 8.59
CA LEU A 242 2.36 9.95 7.88
C LEU A 242 1.16 9.49 8.71
N TYR A 243 1.39 9.07 9.95
CA TYR A 243 0.33 8.58 10.83
C TYR A 243 -0.65 9.68 11.24
N ALA A 244 -0.16 10.88 11.57
CA ALA A 244 -0.99 12.04 11.90
C ALA A 244 -1.92 12.46 10.74
N SER A 245 -1.49 12.25 9.50
CA SER A 245 -2.30 12.58 8.32
C SER A 245 -3.41 11.57 8.03
N LEU A 246 -3.29 10.33 8.51
CA LEU A 246 -4.21 9.24 8.22
C LEU A 246 -5.22 8.99 9.34
N PHE A 247 -4.82 9.22 10.58
CA PHE A 247 -5.61 8.85 11.75
C PHE A 247 -5.81 10.04 12.70
N LYS A 248 -7.06 10.33 13.07
CA LYS A 248 -7.39 11.44 14.01
C LYS A 248 -6.84 11.19 15.42
N LYS A 249 -6.80 9.92 15.85
CA LYS A 249 -6.19 9.45 17.10
C LYS A 249 -5.14 8.44 16.73
N THR A 250 -3.89 8.82 16.75
CA THR A 250 -2.77 8.02 16.22
C THR A 250 -2.30 6.93 17.18
N GLU A 251 -2.41 7.17 18.49
CA GLU A 251 -1.79 6.34 19.53
C GLU A 251 -2.18 4.85 19.46
N PRO A 252 -3.47 4.48 19.28
CA PRO A 252 -3.84 3.06 19.20
C PRO A 252 -3.26 2.37 17.97
N TYR A 253 -3.18 3.08 16.85
CA TYR A 253 -2.60 2.56 15.59
C TYR A 253 -1.10 2.36 15.74
N ILE A 254 -0.38 3.36 16.25
CA ILE A 254 1.06 3.30 16.51
C ILE A 254 1.39 2.16 17.45
N ARG A 255 0.59 1.95 18.51
CA ARG A 255 0.79 0.85 19.45
C ARG A 255 0.68 -0.53 18.80
N VAL A 256 -0.28 -0.74 17.89
CA VAL A 256 -0.38 -2.00 17.10
C VAL A 256 0.87 -2.17 16.24
N ILE A 257 1.26 -1.13 15.52
CA ILE A 257 2.45 -1.14 14.66
C ILE A 257 3.72 -1.44 15.45
N GLU A 258 3.90 -0.82 16.62
CA GLU A 258 5.07 -1.06 17.49
C GLU A 258 5.16 -2.53 17.94
N LEU A 259 4.03 -3.13 18.32
CA LEU A 259 3.98 -4.54 18.69
C LEU A 259 4.36 -5.45 17.51
N LEU A 260 3.84 -5.16 16.33
CA LEU A 260 4.13 -5.92 15.11
C LEU A 260 5.57 -5.71 14.62
N ALA A 261 6.15 -4.53 14.82
CA ALA A 261 7.55 -4.27 14.51
C ALA A 261 8.50 -5.10 15.40
N LYS A 262 8.14 -5.31 16.67
CA LYS A 262 8.90 -6.17 17.61
C LYS A 262 8.74 -7.66 17.28
N LYS A 263 7.55 -8.09 16.83
CA LYS A 263 7.26 -9.50 16.50
C LYS A 263 7.14 -9.68 14.99
N LYS A 264 8.29 -9.76 14.33
CA LYS A 264 8.44 -9.79 12.85
C LYS A 264 7.64 -10.90 12.16
N MET A 265 7.38 -11.99 12.86
CA MET A 265 6.55 -13.12 12.39
C MET A 265 5.04 -12.82 12.38
N GLY A 266 4.64 -11.66 12.89
CA GLY A 266 3.23 -11.29 13.05
C GLY A 266 2.61 -11.79 14.36
N MET A 267 1.41 -11.30 14.62
CA MET A 267 0.64 -11.60 15.84
C MET A 267 -0.81 -11.91 15.47
N THR A 268 -1.41 -12.83 16.20
CA THR A 268 -2.85 -13.03 16.16
C THR A 268 -3.57 -11.86 16.82
N ARG A 269 -4.88 -11.72 16.53
CA ARG A 269 -5.72 -10.74 17.21
C ARG A 269 -5.60 -10.84 18.74
N GLN A 270 -5.66 -12.07 19.27
CA GLN A 270 -5.59 -12.29 20.72
C GLN A 270 -4.24 -11.86 21.32
N GLU A 271 -3.13 -12.18 20.65
CA GLU A 271 -1.79 -11.73 21.07
C GLU A 271 -1.70 -10.21 21.08
N LEU A 272 -2.28 -9.53 20.09
CA LEU A 272 -2.31 -8.06 20.03
C LEU A 272 -3.16 -7.45 21.14
N LEU A 273 -4.34 -8.03 21.43
CA LEU A 273 -5.20 -7.58 22.53
C LEU A 273 -4.46 -7.64 23.88
N VAL A 274 -3.82 -8.77 24.17
CA VAL A 274 -3.10 -8.99 25.44
C VAL A 274 -1.88 -8.08 25.53
N ALA A 275 -0.99 -8.11 24.53
CA ALA A 275 0.26 -7.33 24.55
C ALA A 275 0.00 -5.81 24.50
N GLY A 276 -1.02 -5.40 23.75
CA GLY A 276 -1.42 -4.00 23.59
C GLY A 276 -2.35 -3.50 24.68
N LYS A 277 -2.87 -4.35 25.57
CA LYS A 277 -3.91 -4.01 26.56
C LYS A 277 -5.12 -3.33 25.89
N PHE A 278 -5.54 -3.86 24.73
CA PHE A 278 -6.73 -3.40 24.04
C PHE A 278 -7.97 -4.15 24.51
N GLU A 279 -9.12 -3.50 24.43
CA GLU A 279 -10.41 -4.15 24.62
C GLU A 279 -10.81 -4.93 23.35
N ASP A 280 -11.40 -6.12 23.54
CA ASP A 280 -11.91 -6.91 22.41
C ASP A 280 -13.28 -6.39 21.97
N ASN A 281 -13.28 -5.37 21.13
CA ASN A 281 -14.46 -4.69 20.64
C ASN A 281 -14.36 -4.33 19.14
N GLY A 282 -15.42 -3.70 18.61
CA GLY A 282 -15.48 -3.25 17.23
C GLY A 282 -14.45 -2.18 16.89
N ALA A 283 -14.09 -1.31 17.83
CA ALA A 283 -13.10 -0.26 17.60
C ALA A 283 -11.70 -0.85 17.33
N PHE A 284 -11.31 -1.91 18.04
CA PHE A 284 -10.05 -2.60 17.77
C PHE A 284 -10.07 -3.30 16.40
N SER A 285 -11.20 -3.91 16.00
CA SER A 285 -11.36 -4.47 14.67
C SER A 285 -11.22 -3.41 13.57
N ASP A 286 -11.71 -2.20 13.84
CA ASP A 286 -11.59 -1.07 12.92
C ASP A 286 -10.13 -0.62 12.78
N ILE A 287 -9.36 -0.57 13.87
CA ILE A 287 -7.92 -0.25 13.84
C ILE A 287 -7.16 -1.21 12.92
N LEU A 288 -7.37 -2.52 13.07
CA LEU A 288 -6.70 -3.52 12.25
C LEU A 288 -7.07 -3.38 10.76
N LYS A 289 -8.37 -3.21 10.45
CA LYS A 289 -8.84 -3.00 9.08
C LYS A 289 -8.30 -1.70 8.47
N ASP A 290 -8.25 -0.63 9.24
CA ASP A 290 -7.74 0.65 8.77
C ASP A 290 -6.25 0.57 8.42
N LEU A 291 -5.45 -0.09 9.26
CA LEU A 291 -4.03 -0.34 8.99
C LEU A 291 -3.82 -1.22 7.75
N GLU A 292 -4.66 -2.23 7.56
CA GLU A 292 -4.62 -3.12 6.39
C GLU A 292 -5.01 -2.36 5.11
N TRP A 293 -6.09 -1.58 5.12
CA TRP A 293 -6.49 -0.78 3.95
C TRP A 293 -5.48 0.30 3.58
N CYS A 294 -4.73 0.80 4.58
CA CYS A 294 -3.64 1.73 4.33
C CYS A 294 -2.33 1.04 3.88
N GLY A 295 -2.28 -0.30 3.85
CA GLY A 295 -1.12 -1.07 3.41
C GLY A 295 0.04 -1.07 4.40
N PHE A 296 -0.21 -0.82 5.70
CA PHE A 296 0.82 -0.95 6.74
C PHE A 296 0.99 -2.39 7.18
N ILE A 297 -0.12 -3.09 7.32
CA ILE A 297 -0.15 -4.50 7.71
C ILE A 297 -0.87 -5.33 6.65
N ARG A 298 -0.59 -6.62 6.65
CA ARG A 298 -1.43 -7.62 6.00
C ARG A 298 -2.02 -8.54 7.04
N SER A 299 -3.20 -9.07 6.76
CA SER A 299 -3.73 -10.24 7.45
C SER A 299 -3.62 -11.46 6.55
N TYR A 300 -3.35 -12.61 7.14
CA TYR A 300 -3.42 -13.88 6.46
C TYR A 300 -3.95 -14.95 7.37
N THR A 301 -4.82 -15.79 6.84
CA THR A 301 -5.32 -16.96 7.52
C THR A 301 -4.27 -18.06 7.45
N MET A 302 -4.02 -18.75 8.54
CA MET A 302 -3.15 -19.93 8.51
C MET A 302 -3.86 -21.06 7.78
N MET A 303 -3.17 -21.71 6.83
CA MET A 303 -3.69 -22.85 6.13
C MET A 303 -4.11 -23.98 7.10
N GLY A 304 -5.33 -24.51 6.93
CA GLY A 304 -5.91 -25.53 7.81
C GLY A 304 -6.62 -24.98 9.06
N TYR A 305 -6.62 -23.68 9.28
CA TYR A 305 -7.32 -23.03 10.39
C TYR A 305 -8.53 -22.20 9.91
N ARG A 306 -9.49 -21.98 10.80
CA ARG A 306 -10.64 -21.12 10.52
C ARG A 306 -10.27 -19.65 10.77
N THR A 307 -11.02 -18.70 10.20
CA THR A 307 -10.81 -17.24 10.20
C THR A 307 -10.48 -16.56 11.55
N LYS A 308 -10.72 -17.21 12.69
CA LYS A 308 -10.38 -16.67 14.02
C LYS A 308 -8.88 -16.68 14.34
N SER A 309 -8.05 -17.31 13.51
CA SER A 309 -6.60 -17.43 13.70
C SER A 309 -5.78 -16.56 12.72
N ASP A 310 -6.40 -15.52 12.17
CA ASP A 310 -5.67 -14.59 11.30
C ASP A 310 -4.47 -13.97 12.02
N ILE A 311 -3.35 -13.98 11.32
CA ILE A 311 -2.10 -13.35 11.76
C ILE A 311 -1.97 -12.01 11.05
N PHE A 312 -1.73 -10.97 11.83
CA PHE A 312 -1.43 -9.63 11.36
C PHE A 312 0.08 -9.43 11.33
N GLN A 313 0.61 -8.94 10.23
CA GLN A 313 2.04 -8.75 10.02
C GLN A 313 2.31 -7.37 9.43
N LEU A 314 3.30 -6.67 9.99
CA LEU A 314 3.78 -5.40 9.44
C LEU A 314 4.54 -5.64 8.13
N ILE A 315 4.12 -4.97 7.06
CA ILE A 315 4.69 -5.13 5.70
C ILE A 315 5.19 -3.81 5.09
N ASP A 316 4.87 -2.68 5.68
CA ASP A 316 5.35 -1.39 5.18
C ASP A 316 6.85 -1.24 5.41
N HIS A 317 7.62 -1.11 4.33
CA HIS A 317 9.08 -1.07 4.36
C HIS A 317 9.60 0.12 5.18
N TYR A 318 9.05 1.32 4.96
CA TYR A 318 9.51 2.51 5.68
C TYR A 318 9.23 2.40 7.19
N THR A 319 8.06 1.92 7.57
CA THR A 319 7.70 1.72 8.98
C THR A 319 8.57 0.66 9.65
N LEU A 320 8.90 -0.45 8.97
CA LEU A 320 9.83 -1.46 9.45
C LEU A 320 11.24 -0.87 9.66
N PHE A 321 11.71 -0.08 8.67
CA PHE A 321 12.99 0.60 8.73
C PHE A 321 13.04 1.62 9.88
N TYR A 322 11.95 2.37 10.08
CA TYR A 322 11.81 3.33 11.18
C TYR A 322 12.05 2.68 12.55
N TYR A 323 11.36 1.57 12.85
CA TYR A 323 11.53 0.89 14.12
C TYR A 323 12.88 0.19 14.30
N GLU A 324 13.56 -0.18 13.24
CA GLU A 324 14.86 -0.84 13.30
C GLU A 324 16.01 0.16 13.45
N TYR A 325 15.94 1.33 12.81
CA TYR A 325 17.09 2.24 12.66
C TYR A 325 16.86 3.68 13.09
N ILE A 326 15.60 4.11 13.26
CA ILE A 326 15.29 5.50 13.58
C ILE A 326 14.78 5.63 15.01
N TYR A 327 13.79 4.83 15.37
CA TYR A 327 13.13 4.91 16.67
C TYR A 327 14.07 4.63 17.83
N GLY A 328 14.24 5.63 18.72
CA GLY A 328 15.08 5.52 19.92
C GLY A 328 16.59 5.46 19.68
N VAL A 329 17.04 5.70 18.45
CA VAL A 329 18.46 5.68 18.09
C VAL A 329 19.02 7.09 18.01
N ARG A 330 20.16 7.34 18.67
CA ARG A 330 20.93 8.58 18.45
C ARG A 330 21.58 8.52 17.08
N GLN A 331 21.22 9.45 16.23
CA GLN A 331 21.67 9.53 14.85
C GLN A 331 22.76 10.59 14.70
N GLY A 332 23.67 10.36 13.78
CA GLY A 332 24.74 11.30 13.41
C GLY A 332 24.96 11.28 11.90
N SER A 333 25.74 12.20 11.40
CA SER A 333 26.12 12.24 9.98
C SER A 333 26.74 10.90 9.55
N ASN A 334 26.35 10.38 8.38
CA ASN A 334 26.78 9.10 7.83
C ASN A 334 26.38 7.88 8.69
N TYR A 335 25.29 7.95 9.46
CA TYR A 335 24.82 6.84 10.28
C TYR A 335 24.56 5.59 9.44
N TRP A 336 23.79 5.71 8.36
CA TRP A 336 23.47 4.59 7.48
C TRP A 336 24.70 3.97 6.85
N LYS A 337 25.63 4.80 6.38
CA LYS A 337 26.90 4.32 5.84
C LYS A 337 27.66 3.45 6.84
N SER A 338 27.62 3.76 8.13
CA SER A 338 28.30 2.97 9.16
C SER A 338 27.62 1.64 9.46
N MET A 339 26.34 1.48 9.10
CA MET A 339 25.58 0.25 9.30
C MET A 339 25.86 -0.82 8.24
N LEU A 340 26.33 -0.43 7.05
CA LEU A 340 26.54 -1.36 5.95
C LEU A 340 27.51 -2.48 6.34
N GLY A 341 27.13 -3.72 6.04
CA GLY A 341 27.92 -4.91 6.30
C GLY A 341 27.95 -5.38 7.76
N THR A 342 27.31 -4.66 8.69
CA THR A 342 27.18 -5.12 10.08
C THR A 342 26.22 -6.32 10.18
N PRO A 343 26.34 -7.17 11.23
CA PRO A 343 25.36 -8.25 11.45
C PRO A 343 23.91 -7.75 11.51
N LYS A 344 23.67 -6.58 12.11
CA LYS A 344 22.35 -5.94 12.16
C LYS A 344 21.83 -5.64 10.76
N TYR A 345 22.65 -5.06 9.89
CA TYR A 345 22.31 -4.79 8.49
C TYR A 345 21.98 -6.08 7.72
N ASN A 346 22.78 -7.14 7.87
CA ASN A 346 22.53 -8.40 7.17
C ASN A 346 21.20 -9.04 7.61
N THR A 347 20.90 -9.01 8.91
CA THR A 347 19.59 -9.49 9.44
C THR A 347 18.44 -8.66 8.89
N TRP A 348 18.58 -7.33 8.84
CA TRP A 348 17.62 -6.44 8.22
C TRP A 348 17.38 -6.76 6.76
N CYS A 349 18.43 -6.95 5.96
CA CYS A 349 18.31 -7.28 4.54
C CYS A 349 17.49 -8.56 4.32
N GLY A 350 17.70 -9.60 5.14
CA GLY A 350 16.89 -10.82 5.09
C GLY A 350 15.40 -10.56 5.29
N LEU A 351 15.06 -9.85 6.36
CA LEU A 351 13.68 -9.50 6.66
C LEU A 351 13.06 -8.59 5.58
N ALA A 352 13.77 -7.56 5.16
CA ALA A 352 13.26 -6.60 4.19
C ALA A 352 13.09 -7.21 2.80
N PHE A 353 13.97 -8.14 2.41
CA PHE A 353 13.84 -8.91 1.17
C PHE A 353 12.61 -9.82 1.22
N GLU A 354 12.38 -10.53 2.32
CA GLU A 354 11.16 -11.32 2.52
C GLU A 354 9.91 -10.45 2.33
N ARG A 355 9.85 -9.25 2.93
CA ARG A 355 8.73 -8.32 2.74
C ARG A 355 8.61 -7.87 1.29
N THR A 356 9.74 -7.65 0.62
CA THR A 356 9.75 -7.32 -0.81
C THR A 356 9.15 -8.45 -1.64
N CYS A 357 9.53 -9.70 -1.40
CA CYS A 357 8.94 -10.86 -2.09
C CYS A 357 7.43 -10.96 -1.87
N LEU A 358 6.95 -10.69 -0.64
CA LEU A 358 5.53 -10.71 -0.32
C LEU A 358 4.71 -9.59 -1.02
N TRP A 359 5.36 -8.51 -1.43
CA TRP A 359 4.76 -7.49 -2.30
C TRP A 359 4.80 -7.87 -3.79
N HIS A 360 5.56 -8.90 -4.17
CA HIS A 360 5.79 -9.34 -5.54
C HIS A 360 5.29 -10.77 -5.82
N VAL A 361 4.26 -11.21 -5.10
CA VAL A 361 3.71 -12.58 -5.28
C VAL A 361 3.17 -12.79 -6.70
N ASP A 362 2.63 -11.74 -7.34
CA ASP A 362 2.18 -11.84 -8.73
C ASP A 362 3.34 -12.11 -9.70
N GLN A 363 4.51 -11.49 -9.48
CA GLN A 363 5.72 -11.74 -10.25
C GLN A 363 6.25 -13.16 -10.01
N ILE A 364 6.21 -13.62 -8.76
CA ILE A 364 6.54 -15.01 -8.39
C ILE A 364 5.64 -15.99 -9.15
N LYS A 365 4.32 -15.79 -9.14
CA LYS A 365 3.36 -16.61 -9.89
C LYS A 365 3.61 -16.57 -11.40
N LYS A 366 3.96 -15.40 -11.93
CA LYS A 366 4.28 -15.23 -13.34
C LYS A 366 5.50 -16.05 -13.73
N LYS A 367 6.57 -16.00 -12.94
CA LYS A 367 7.79 -16.79 -13.14
C LYS A 367 7.51 -18.29 -13.02
N LEU A 368 6.65 -18.72 -12.11
CA LEU A 368 6.23 -20.11 -11.97
C LEU A 368 5.30 -20.59 -13.10
N GLY A 369 4.84 -19.71 -13.98
CA GLY A 369 3.91 -20.03 -15.06
C GLY A 369 2.48 -20.34 -14.59
N ILE A 370 2.09 -19.89 -13.39
CA ILE A 370 0.81 -20.21 -12.76
C ILE A 370 -0.18 -19.04 -12.67
N SER A 371 0.07 -17.93 -13.39
CA SER A 371 -0.82 -16.76 -13.39
C SER A 371 -2.25 -17.06 -13.85
N GLY A 372 -2.45 -18.12 -14.64
CA GLY A 372 -3.77 -18.58 -15.10
C GLY A 372 -4.43 -19.62 -14.17
N ILE A 373 -3.78 -20.02 -13.09
CA ILE A 373 -4.29 -21.01 -12.15
C ILE A 373 -4.91 -20.30 -10.95
N LEU A 374 -6.09 -20.72 -10.52
CA LEU A 374 -6.68 -20.22 -9.28
C LEU A 374 -5.80 -20.61 -8.09
N THR A 375 -5.35 -19.61 -7.34
CA THR A 375 -4.46 -19.79 -6.20
C THR A 375 -4.97 -19.04 -4.98
N ASN A 376 -4.64 -19.55 -3.79
CA ASN A 376 -4.78 -18.84 -2.53
C ASN A 376 -3.40 -18.70 -1.88
N GLU A 377 -3.16 -17.57 -1.26
CA GLU A 377 -1.89 -17.26 -0.60
C GLU A 377 -2.07 -17.35 0.91
N TYR A 378 -1.19 -18.12 1.54
CA TYR A 378 -1.18 -18.31 2.99
C TYR A 378 0.24 -18.10 3.52
N ALA A 379 0.35 -17.85 4.81
CA ALA A 379 1.51 -18.22 5.57
C ALA A 379 1.12 -19.32 6.54
N TRP A 380 2.09 -20.01 7.11
CA TRP A 380 1.80 -21.09 8.03
C TRP A 380 2.84 -21.14 9.15
N ARG A 381 2.39 -21.43 10.35
CA ARG A 381 3.26 -21.70 11.49
C ARG A 381 2.71 -22.83 12.33
N CYS A 382 3.60 -23.64 12.86
CA CYS A 382 3.32 -24.65 13.86
C CYS A 382 4.19 -24.37 15.07
N LEU A 383 3.58 -24.29 16.26
CA LEU A 383 4.32 -24.17 17.50
C LEU A 383 5.04 -25.50 17.81
N PRO A 384 6.19 -25.45 18.54
CA PRO A 384 6.83 -26.66 19.00
C PRO A 384 5.87 -27.45 19.91
N ASP A 385 5.96 -28.76 19.87
CA ASP A 385 5.21 -29.66 20.72
C ASP A 385 6.20 -30.64 21.38
N GLU A 386 6.55 -30.36 22.62
CA GLU A 386 7.54 -31.13 23.38
C GLU A 386 7.08 -32.56 23.67
N ASN A 387 5.77 -32.80 23.76
CA ASN A 387 5.22 -34.13 24.04
C ASN A 387 5.54 -35.17 22.96
N ILE A 388 5.66 -34.70 21.72
CA ILE A 388 5.97 -35.53 20.56
C ILE A 388 7.31 -35.18 19.93
N GLY A 389 8.11 -34.32 20.56
CA GLY A 389 9.43 -33.90 20.05
C GLY A 389 9.36 -33.14 18.73
N ARG A 390 8.21 -32.51 18.40
CA ARG A 390 8.04 -31.77 17.15
C ARG A 390 8.56 -30.35 17.30
N PRO A 391 9.56 -29.92 16.51
CA PRO A 391 10.04 -28.54 16.52
C PRO A 391 9.03 -27.57 15.91
N GLY A 392 9.11 -26.31 16.31
CA GLY A 392 8.36 -25.23 15.66
C GLY A 392 8.80 -25.03 14.21
N VAL A 393 7.85 -24.74 13.34
CA VAL A 393 8.09 -24.47 11.91
C VAL A 393 7.31 -23.26 11.47
N GLN A 394 7.92 -22.44 10.60
CA GLN A 394 7.27 -21.32 9.94
C GLN A 394 7.53 -21.37 8.44
N ILE A 395 6.50 -21.02 7.67
CA ILE A 395 6.54 -20.81 6.22
C ILE A 395 5.89 -19.45 5.94
N ASP A 396 6.63 -18.56 5.32
CA ASP A 396 6.20 -17.16 5.14
C ASP A 396 5.28 -16.98 3.94
N LEU A 397 5.39 -17.86 2.93
CA LEU A 397 4.51 -17.88 1.78
C LEU A 397 4.22 -19.31 1.33
N LEU A 398 2.94 -19.65 1.32
CA LEU A 398 2.38 -20.82 0.65
C LEU A 398 1.50 -20.33 -0.49
N ILE A 399 1.65 -20.91 -1.67
CA ILE A 399 0.73 -20.71 -2.79
C ILE A 399 -0.03 -22.01 -2.98
N ASP A 400 -1.27 -22.03 -2.51
CA ASP A 400 -2.17 -23.20 -2.65
C ASP A 400 -2.90 -23.14 -3.99
N ARG A 401 -2.57 -24.05 -4.87
CA ARG A 401 -3.04 -24.09 -6.26
C ARG A 401 -4.24 -25.02 -6.42
N SER A 402 -5.15 -24.66 -7.32
CA SER A 402 -6.32 -25.49 -7.64
C SER A 402 -5.98 -26.76 -8.45
N ASP A 403 -4.79 -26.83 -9.04
CA ASP A 403 -4.28 -27.99 -9.80
C ASP A 403 -3.64 -29.09 -8.93
N GLY A 404 -3.80 -29.03 -7.61
CA GLY A 404 -3.37 -30.07 -6.68
C GLY A 404 -1.95 -29.94 -6.17
N ILE A 405 -1.36 -28.74 -6.26
CA ILE A 405 -0.01 -28.45 -5.78
C ILE A 405 -0.06 -27.34 -4.71
N ILE A 406 0.88 -27.39 -3.77
CA ILE A 406 1.18 -26.33 -2.82
C ILE A 406 2.65 -25.95 -2.99
N ASP A 407 2.90 -24.71 -3.41
CA ASP A 407 4.25 -24.16 -3.49
C ASP A 407 4.65 -23.59 -2.13
N VAL A 408 5.69 -24.13 -1.52
CA VAL A 408 6.33 -23.66 -0.28
C VAL A 408 7.48 -22.74 -0.69
N CYS A 409 7.30 -21.46 -0.52
CA CYS A 409 8.27 -20.46 -0.95
C CYS A 409 9.17 -20.04 0.23
N GLU A 410 10.47 -20.25 0.07
CA GLU A 410 11.50 -19.78 0.99
C GLU A 410 12.28 -18.62 0.37
N MET A 411 12.46 -17.56 1.12
CA MET A 411 13.06 -16.32 0.64
C MET A 411 14.41 -16.07 1.30
N LYS A 412 15.46 -15.88 0.52
CA LYS A 412 16.83 -15.68 1.03
C LYS A 412 17.54 -14.51 0.36
N TYR A 413 17.85 -13.51 1.16
CA TYR A 413 18.76 -12.45 0.72
C TYR A 413 20.20 -12.95 0.80
N SER A 414 20.94 -12.82 -0.28
CA SER A 414 22.36 -13.16 -0.36
C SER A 414 23.12 -12.08 -1.12
N LYS A 415 24.44 -12.00 -0.90
CA LYS A 415 25.33 -11.08 -1.64
C LYS A 415 25.74 -11.66 -2.99
N ASP A 416 25.72 -12.97 -3.10
CA ASP A 416 26.08 -13.79 -4.26
C ASP A 416 25.09 -14.94 -4.38
N SER A 417 25.28 -15.87 -5.31
CA SER A 417 24.46 -17.08 -5.44
C SER A 417 24.37 -17.82 -4.11
N TYR A 418 23.15 -18.18 -3.72
CA TYR A 418 22.90 -18.84 -2.45
C TYR A 418 23.22 -20.33 -2.53
N THR A 419 24.04 -20.82 -1.62
CA THR A 419 24.40 -22.24 -1.54
C THR A 419 23.54 -22.95 -0.48
N ILE A 420 22.79 -23.96 -0.90
CA ILE A 420 22.06 -24.82 0.03
C ILE A 420 23.08 -25.76 0.70
N THR A 421 23.23 -25.64 2.00
CA THR A 421 24.05 -26.54 2.81
C THR A 421 23.25 -27.79 3.20
N SER A 422 23.92 -28.85 3.66
CA SER A 422 23.28 -30.05 4.21
C SER A 422 22.26 -29.70 5.27
N ASP A 423 22.64 -28.94 6.29
CA ASP A 423 21.78 -28.57 7.41
C ASP A 423 20.52 -27.79 6.93
N TYR A 424 20.71 -26.94 5.90
CA TYR A 424 19.58 -26.19 5.37
C TYR A 424 18.67 -27.05 4.48
N SER A 425 19.20 -28.02 3.75
CA SER A 425 18.42 -29.03 3.03
C SER A 425 17.55 -29.85 4.00
N ASP A 426 18.13 -30.29 5.12
CA ASP A 426 17.42 -30.99 6.19
C ASP A 426 16.30 -30.11 6.81
N GLU A 427 16.59 -28.82 6.99
CA GLU A 427 15.57 -27.85 7.45
C GLU A 427 14.40 -27.72 6.45
N LEU A 428 14.67 -27.61 5.16
CA LEU A 428 13.65 -27.56 4.12
C LEU A 428 12.80 -28.84 4.09
N ALA A 429 13.45 -30.00 4.15
CA ALA A 429 12.76 -31.29 4.22
C ALA A 429 11.88 -31.39 5.48
N ARG A 430 12.40 -30.97 6.62
CA ARG A 430 11.65 -30.92 7.88
C ARG A 430 10.43 -29.99 7.78
N LYS A 431 10.56 -28.80 7.22
CA LYS A 431 9.43 -27.86 7.03
C LYS A 431 8.32 -28.50 6.21
N ARG A 432 8.66 -29.15 5.09
CA ARG A 432 7.69 -29.87 4.24
C ARG A 432 6.99 -30.99 5.02
N ASN A 433 7.76 -31.84 5.70
CA ASN A 433 7.24 -33.01 6.42
C ASN A 433 6.30 -32.59 7.57
N VAL A 434 6.71 -31.59 8.38
CA VAL A 434 5.88 -31.08 9.47
C VAL A 434 4.60 -30.43 8.91
N PHE A 435 4.72 -29.64 7.86
CA PHE A 435 3.56 -29.05 7.19
C PHE A 435 2.59 -30.11 6.69
N GLN A 436 3.06 -31.12 5.97
CA GLN A 436 2.25 -32.20 5.43
C GLN A 436 1.58 -33.01 6.54
N THR A 437 2.31 -33.35 7.59
CA THR A 437 1.81 -34.13 8.72
C THR A 437 0.72 -33.38 9.49
N VAL A 438 0.97 -32.10 9.80
CA VAL A 438 0.03 -31.31 10.61
C VAL A 438 -1.23 -30.92 9.84
N THR A 439 -1.10 -30.60 8.56
CA THR A 439 -2.26 -30.21 7.73
C THR A 439 -3.01 -31.41 7.17
N GLY A 440 -2.39 -32.58 7.10
CA GLY A 440 -2.96 -33.78 6.46
C GLY A 440 -3.19 -33.61 4.96
N THR A 441 -2.55 -32.64 4.31
CA THR A 441 -2.74 -32.35 2.88
C THR A 441 -2.31 -33.53 2.02
N LYS A 442 -3.12 -33.84 0.99
CA LYS A 442 -2.83 -34.83 -0.03
C LYS A 442 -2.25 -34.19 -1.32
N LYS A 443 -2.16 -32.89 -1.37
CA LYS A 443 -1.56 -32.17 -2.51
C LYS A 443 -0.06 -32.41 -2.56
N ALA A 444 0.51 -32.36 -3.76
CA ALA A 444 1.96 -32.37 -3.94
C ALA A 444 2.55 -31.06 -3.36
N ILE A 445 3.71 -31.17 -2.70
CA ILE A 445 4.38 -30.02 -2.10
C ILE A 445 5.65 -29.74 -2.88
N HIS A 446 5.74 -28.54 -3.47
CA HIS A 446 6.90 -28.05 -4.17
C HIS A 446 7.70 -27.11 -3.29
N SER A 447 9.02 -27.26 -3.25
CA SER A 447 9.92 -26.30 -2.64
C SER A 447 10.36 -25.27 -3.68
N ILE A 448 10.08 -23.99 -3.40
CA ILE A 448 10.43 -22.88 -4.26
C ILE A 448 11.43 -21.99 -3.51
N MET A 449 12.55 -21.67 -4.12
CA MET A 449 13.53 -20.74 -3.56
C MET A 449 13.46 -19.41 -4.28
N VAL A 450 13.28 -18.33 -3.51
CA VAL A 450 13.35 -16.95 -4.00
C VAL A 450 14.62 -16.32 -3.43
N THR A 451 15.56 -15.98 -4.30
CA THR A 451 16.87 -15.48 -3.89
C THR A 451 17.27 -14.22 -4.66
N THR A 452 18.25 -13.50 -4.17
CA THR A 452 18.76 -12.31 -4.89
C THR A 452 19.53 -12.67 -6.16
N TYR A 453 20.37 -13.72 -6.14
CA TYR A 453 21.29 -14.03 -7.24
C TYR A 453 21.24 -15.50 -7.68
N GLY A 454 20.16 -16.21 -7.36
CA GLY A 454 20.03 -17.60 -7.72
C GLY A 454 20.73 -18.57 -6.76
N LEU A 455 20.64 -19.84 -7.10
CA LEU A 455 21.23 -20.94 -6.33
C LEU A 455 22.52 -21.43 -6.95
N THR A 456 23.48 -21.75 -6.10
CA THR A 456 24.66 -22.54 -6.50
C THR A 456 24.21 -23.99 -6.76
N ARG A 457 24.56 -24.54 -7.91
CA ARG A 457 24.26 -25.94 -8.23
C ARG A 457 25.17 -26.86 -7.43
N ASN A 458 24.54 -27.66 -6.58
CA ASN A 458 25.19 -28.71 -5.79
C ASN A 458 24.25 -29.91 -5.68
N GLU A 459 24.58 -30.91 -4.86
CA GLU A 459 23.79 -32.12 -4.67
C GLU A 459 22.39 -31.86 -4.12
N TYR A 460 22.16 -30.74 -3.37
CA TYR A 460 20.85 -30.38 -2.78
C TYR A 460 19.98 -29.56 -3.72
N TRP A 461 20.53 -29.08 -4.84
CA TRP A 461 19.77 -28.27 -5.82
C TRP A 461 18.58 -29.04 -6.41
N GLY A 462 18.70 -30.36 -6.56
CA GLY A 462 17.66 -31.24 -7.11
C GLY A 462 16.35 -31.29 -6.28
N ASP A 463 16.40 -30.89 -5.01
CA ASP A 463 15.23 -30.86 -4.13
C ASP A 463 14.36 -29.60 -4.34
N ILE A 464 14.84 -28.63 -5.11
CA ILE A 464 14.14 -27.39 -5.42
C ILE A 464 13.45 -27.50 -6.78
N GLN A 465 12.13 -27.37 -6.78
CA GLN A 465 11.33 -27.50 -8.00
C GLN A 465 11.37 -26.26 -8.87
N ALA A 466 11.55 -25.06 -8.27
CA ALA A 466 11.73 -23.84 -9.03
C ALA A 466 12.57 -22.82 -8.25
N GLU A 467 13.30 -22.05 -9.02
CA GLU A 467 14.16 -20.96 -8.56
C GLU A 467 13.67 -19.63 -9.14
N ILE A 468 13.55 -18.64 -8.28
CA ILE A 468 13.16 -17.28 -8.62
C ILE A 468 14.27 -16.36 -8.17
N GLN A 469 14.68 -15.46 -9.05
CA GLN A 469 15.76 -14.49 -8.78
C GLN A 469 15.20 -13.08 -8.67
N LEU A 470 15.99 -12.16 -8.13
CA LEU A 470 15.63 -10.75 -8.03
C LEU A 470 15.14 -10.18 -9.38
N ASP A 471 15.77 -10.56 -10.48
CA ASP A 471 15.41 -10.06 -11.81
C ASP A 471 13.98 -10.44 -12.21
N ASP A 472 13.49 -11.58 -11.78
CA ASP A 472 12.11 -12.03 -12.03
C ASP A 472 11.07 -11.14 -11.32
N LEU A 473 11.44 -10.49 -10.20
CA LEU A 473 10.55 -9.59 -9.47
C LEU A 473 10.36 -8.22 -10.16
N TYR A 474 11.17 -7.91 -11.17
CA TYR A 474 11.03 -6.67 -11.97
C TYR A 474 10.05 -6.81 -13.13
N GLU A 475 9.54 -7.99 -13.39
CA GLU A 475 8.57 -8.21 -14.45
C GLU A 475 7.22 -7.52 -14.15
N LEU A 476 6.63 -6.84 -15.17
CA LEU A 476 5.40 -6.05 -15.07
C LEU A 476 4.21 -6.75 -15.73
#